data_c3aa27e2414931138531203df327a64c
#
_entry.id   c3aa27e2414931138531203df327a64c
#
_cell.length_a   1.000
_cell.length_b   1.000
_cell.length_c   1.000
_cell.angle_alpha   90.00
_cell.angle_beta   90.00
_cell.angle_gamma   90.00
#
_symmetry.space_group_name_H-M   'P 1'
#
loop_
_entity.id
_entity.type
_entity.pdbx_description
1 polymer ?
#
loop_
_entity_poly.entity_id
_entity_poly.type
_entity_poly.pdbx_seq_one_letter_code
_entity_poly.pdbx_strand_id
1 'polypeptide(L)'
;ELVKNGQVVTEVRKMTKEEIDLTVRRVSRIVKIGMFMDRYPAELSGGQQQRVAIARTLAPEPSVLFMDEPLSNLDAKLRLEMRYELQRLHLETGSTFVYVTHDQMEAMTLATQICLIDNGVLQQYDAPLTVYHQPSNLFVADFVGNPSINFVEASGEQQEDGSVALTLFRNRRARFRPARPLDLKSWFQARDREAQERAELRRKQAADKNYVEKGNKDEVFRYHIAKVVEEDDSLQEEPVLTNQDLVLGVRPEFLDIEDSGSLDGEIYGAMPTGMESTIKVRVDDFLLTGVVFGSTLFSLGAKVRLNISSDNIMLFDRQSGRCITQGSLEFLQV
;
A
#
# COMPACT_ATOMS: atom_id res chain seq x y z
N GLU A 1 38.10 -13.90 -18.47
CA GLU A 1 38.02 -14.39 -19.85
C GLU A 1 39.43 -14.56 -20.42
N LEU A 2 39.72 -15.70 -20.98
CA LEU A 2 40.96 -15.99 -21.67
C LEU A 2 40.67 -16.23 -23.16
N VAL A 3 41.48 -15.66 -24.03
CA VAL A 3 41.37 -15.94 -25.46
C VAL A 3 42.35 -17.08 -25.82
N LYS A 4 41.81 -18.28 -26.11
CA LYS A 4 42.56 -19.40 -26.65
C LYS A 4 42.13 -19.67 -28.09
N ASN A 5 43.05 -19.62 -29.02
CA ASN A 5 42.78 -19.89 -30.45
C ASN A 5 41.71 -19.00 -31.08
N GLY A 6 41.59 -17.73 -30.66
CA GLY A 6 40.58 -16.79 -31.15
C GLY A 6 39.17 -16.96 -30.56
N GLN A 7 39.00 -17.91 -29.63
CA GLN A 7 37.73 -18.09 -28.89
C GLN A 7 37.89 -17.61 -27.46
N VAL A 8 36.86 -16.90 -26.95
CA VAL A 8 36.78 -16.49 -25.55
C VAL A 8 36.43 -17.73 -24.72
N VAL A 9 37.35 -18.16 -23.85
CA VAL A 9 37.16 -19.28 -22.94
C VAL A 9 37.05 -18.72 -21.52
N THR A 10 35.97 -19.07 -20.85
CA THR A 10 35.76 -18.71 -19.46
C THR A 10 36.35 -19.79 -18.56
N GLU A 11 37.36 -19.44 -17.77
CA GLU A 11 37.96 -20.36 -16.79
C GLU A 11 37.52 -19.93 -15.37
N VAL A 12 36.94 -20.85 -14.60
CA VAL A 12 36.62 -20.64 -13.20
C VAL A 12 37.86 -20.87 -12.35
N ARG A 13 38.35 -19.82 -11.70
CA ARG A 13 39.47 -19.88 -10.76
C ARG A 13 39.13 -19.24 -9.43
N LYS A 14 39.90 -19.51 -8.40
CA LYS A 14 39.80 -18.79 -7.13
C LYS A 14 40.27 -17.34 -7.32
N MET A 15 39.58 -16.40 -6.68
CA MET A 15 40.00 -15.00 -6.64
C MET A 15 41.35 -14.85 -5.95
N THR A 16 42.16 -13.93 -6.42
CA THR A 16 43.41 -13.55 -5.74
C THR A 16 43.09 -12.74 -4.48
N LYS A 17 44.05 -12.57 -3.59
CA LYS A 17 43.88 -11.74 -2.38
C LYS A 17 43.59 -10.29 -2.73
N GLU A 18 44.20 -9.76 -3.78
CA GLU A 18 43.99 -8.41 -4.29
C GLU A 18 42.56 -8.22 -4.82
N GLU A 19 42.06 -9.19 -5.58
CA GLU A 19 40.67 -9.16 -6.10
C GLU A 19 39.66 -9.21 -4.95
N ILE A 20 39.90 -10.05 -3.93
CA ILE A 20 39.08 -10.11 -2.73
C ILE A 20 39.08 -8.76 -2.01
N ASP A 21 40.28 -8.16 -1.75
CA ASP A 21 40.41 -6.88 -1.08
C ASP A 21 39.67 -5.76 -1.83
N LEU A 22 39.80 -5.70 -3.15
CA LEU A 22 39.08 -4.73 -3.98
C LEU A 22 37.58 -4.89 -3.89
N THR A 23 37.05 -6.13 -3.92
CA THR A 23 35.64 -6.42 -3.79
C THR A 23 35.13 -6.00 -2.42
N VAL A 24 35.81 -6.37 -1.35
CA VAL A 24 35.48 -6.02 0.02
C VAL A 24 35.44 -4.50 0.22
N ARG A 25 36.47 -3.78 -0.29
CA ARG A 25 36.50 -2.30 -0.23
C ARG A 25 35.38 -1.66 -1.04
N ARG A 26 35.02 -2.23 -2.19
CA ARG A 26 33.91 -1.75 -3.00
C ARG A 26 32.58 -1.85 -2.24
N VAL A 27 32.25 -3.05 -1.73
CA VAL A 27 30.97 -3.25 -1.02
C VAL A 27 30.94 -2.49 0.31
N SER A 28 32.09 -2.37 1.02
CA SER A 28 32.15 -1.60 2.26
C SER A 28 31.87 -0.11 2.05
N ARG A 29 32.22 0.45 0.89
CA ARG A 29 31.88 1.83 0.50
C ARG A 29 30.40 1.98 0.21
N ILE A 30 29.80 1.03 -0.54
CA ILE A 30 28.36 1.02 -0.84
C ILE A 30 27.54 1.11 0.45
N VAL A 31 27.85 0.26 1.43
CA VAL A 31 27.11 0.22 2.70
C VAL A 31 27.69 1.16 3.78
N LYS A 32 28.63 2.03 3.45
CA LYS A 32 29.23 3.05 4.35
C LYS A 32 29.82 2.50 5.65
N ILE A 33 30.54 1.36 5.56
CA ILE A 33 31.23 0.74 6.71
C ILE A 33 32.78 0.75 6.57
N GLY A 34 33.31 1.45 5.58
CA GLY A 34 34.74 1.45 5.29
C GLY A 34 35.65 1.82 6.48
N MET A 35 35.19 2.72 7.36
CA MET A 35 35.93 3.11 8.57
C MET A 35 35.89 2.09 9.72
N PHE A 36 35.12 1.02 9.57
CA PHE A 36 34.97 -0.03 10.59
C PHE A 36 35.56 -1.37 10.16
N MET A 37 36.32 -1.40 9.05
CA MET A 37 36.87 -2.63 8.46
C MET A 37 37.77 -3.42 9.39
N ASP A 38 38.44 -2.74 10.31
CA ASP A 38 39.38 -3.35 11.28
C ASP A 38 38.75 -3.72 12.61
N ARG A 39 37.39 -3.56 12.73
CA ARG A 39 36.65 -3.89 13.95
C ARG A 39 36.06 -5.29 13.90
N TYR A 40 35.99 -5.92 15.07
CA TYR A 40 35.26 -7.18 15.24
C TYR A 40 33.75 -6.94 15.28
N PRO A 41 32.91 -7.92 14.85
CA PRO A 41 31.47 -7.79 14.87
C PRO A 41 30.86 -7.36 16.23
N ALA A 42 31.44 -7.83 17.33
CA ALA A 42 31.00 -7.47 18.69
C ALA A 42 31.24 -5.99 19.05
N GLU A 43 32.11 -5.29 18.32
CA GLU A 43 32.44 -3.87 18.51
C GLU A 43 31.55 -2.95 17.66
N LEU A 44 30.66 -3.53 16.85
CA LEU A 44 29.77 -2.82 15.94
C LEU A 44 28.39 -2.66 16.55
N SER A 45 27.78 -1.49 16.31
CA SER A 45 26.35 -1.30 16.62
C SER A 45 25.46 -2.21 15.76
N GLY A 46 24.21 -2.45 16.18
CA GLY A 46 23.27 -3.28 15.43
C GLY A 46 23.09 -2.83 13.97
N GLY A 47 22.96 -1.52 13.72
CA GLY A 47 22.89 -0.98 12.36
C GLY A 47 24.18 -1.15 11.55
N GLN A 48 25.36 -1.13 12.20
CA GLN A 48 26.63 -1.44 11.54
C GLN A 48 26.73 -2.92 11.20
N GLN A 49 26.34 -3.81 12.09
CA GLN A 49 26.27 -5.26 11.85
C GLN A 49 25.33 -5.58 10.68
N GLN A 50 24.17 -4.94 10.61
CA GLN A 50 23.22 -5.10 9.52
C GLN A 50 23.82 -4.69 8.17
N ARG A 51 24.54 -3.55 8.12
CA ARG A 51 25.27 -3.13 6.91
C ARG A 51 26.38 -4.10 6.51
N VAL A 52 27.09 -4.69 7.48
CA VAL A 52 28.05 -5.78 7.19
C VAL A 52 27.33 -6.99 6.58
N ALA A 53 26.15 -7.35 7.09
CA ALA A 53 25.37 -8.44 6.51
C ALA A 53 24.97 -8.15 5.05
N ILE A 54 24.51 -6.92 4.75
CA ILE A 54 24.22 -6.50 3.36
C ILE A 54 25.49 -6.58 2.50
N ALA A 55 26.63 -6.04 2.96
CA ALA A 55 27.89 -6.12 2.21
C ALA A 55 28.30 -7.56 1.90
N ARG A 56 28.10 -8.47 2.85
CA ARG A 56 28.41 -9.89 2.69
C ARG A 56 27.56 -10.56 1.62
N THR A 57 26.29 -10.18 1.49
CA THR A 57 25.41 -10.71 0.44
C THR A 57 25.72 -10.12 -0.93
N LEU A 58 26.23 -8.90 -0.99
CA LEU A 58 26.58 -8.20 -2.23
C LEU A 58 27.96 -8.62 -2.81
N ALA A 59 28.90 -9.03 -1.93
CA ALA A 59 30.28 -9.30 -2.34
C ALA A 59 30.42 -10.40 -3.43
N PRO A 60 29.60 -11.49 -3.44
CA PRO A 60 29.67 -12.51 -4.48
C PRO A 60 29.04 -12.10 -5.81
N GLU A 61 28.44 -10.90 -5.94
CA GLU A 61 27.71 -10.42 -7.12
C GLU A 61 26.63 -11.41 -7.62
N PRO A 62 25.68 -11.79 -6.77
CA PRO A 62 24.68 -12.79 -7.12
C PRO A 62 23.70 -12.24 -8.17
N SER A 63 23.17 -13.13 -9.01
CA SER A 63 22.09 -12.77 -9.96
C SER A 63 20.75 -12.53 -9.28
N VAL A 64 20.52 -13.14 -8.10
CA VAL A 64 19.33 -12.96 -7.27
C VAL A 64 19.77 -12.70 -5.83
N LEU A 65 19.22 -11.65 -5.23
CA LEU A 65 19.50 -11.23 -3.86
C LEU A 65 18.22 -11.29 -3.03
N PHE A 66 18.28 -12.02 -1.92
CA PHE A 66 17.18 -12.09 -0.94
C PHE A 66 17.55 -11.24 0.28
N MET A 67 16.68 -10.31 0.63
CA MET A 67 16.85 -9.41 1.76
C MET A 67 15.57 -9.41 2.61
N ASP A 68 15.71 -9.75 3.88
CA ASP A 68 14.63 -9.77 4.85
C ASP A 68 14.82 -8.62 5.84
N GLU A 69 13.96 -7.60 5.75
CA GLU A 69 13.98 -6.36 6.52
C GLU A 69 15.38 -5.70 6.66
N PRO A 70 16.14 -5.50 5.56
CA PRO A 70 17.55 -5.16 5.65
C PRO A 70 17.84 -3.76 6.20
N LEU A 71 16.83 -2.89 6.34
CA LEU A 71 16.99 -1.51 6.82
C LEU A 71 16.26 -1.23 8.15
N SER A 72 15.64 -2.24 8.77
CA SER A 72 14.78 -2.08 9.96
C SER A 72 15.50 -1.46 11.17
N ASN A 73 16.79 -1.78 11.38
CA ASN A 73 17.58 -1.32 12.52
C ASN A 73 18.42 -0.05 12.25
N LEU A 74 18.11 0.68 11.16
CA LEU A 74 18.80 1.90 10.80
C LEU A 74 17.99 3.14 11.23
N ASP A 75 18.69 4.21 11.61
CA ASP A 75 18.07 5.52 11.80
C ASP A 75 17.49 6.06 10.47
N ALA A 76 16.55 7.01 10.58
CA ALA A 76 15.79 7.51 9.42
C ALA A 76 16.69 8.12 8.33
N LYS A 77 17.76 8.85 8.71
CA LYS A 77 18.67 9.47 7.74
C LYS A 77 19.46 8.40 6.99
N LEU A 78 20.03 7.45 7.73
CA LEU A 78 20.82 6.39 7.15
C LEU A 78 19.95 5.43 6.32
N ARG A 79 18.71 5.16 6.75
CA ARG A 79 17.74 4.37 5.98
C ARG A 79 17.45 5.01 4.61
N LEU A 80 17.25 6.33 4.58
CA LEU A 80 17.06 7.05 3.31
C LEU A 80 18.29 6.95 2.41
N GLU A 81 19.48 7.16 2.96
CA GLU A 81 20.73 7.03 2.20
C GLU A 81 20.93 5.61 1.64
N MET A 82 20.66 4.59 2.46
CA MET A 82 20.77 3.19 2.02
C MET A 82 19.74 2.82 0.95
N ARG A 83 18.53 3.37 0.97
CA ARG A 83 17.56 3.19 -0.11
C ARG A 83 18.12 3.68 -1.45
N TYR A 84 18.70 4.86 -1.51
CA TYR A 84 19.33 5.37 -2.73
C TYR A 84 20.49 4.48 -3.21
N GLU A 85 21.34 4.00 -2.29
CA GLU A 85 22.45 3.12 -2.64
C GLU A 85 21.95 1.75 -3.17
N LEU A 86 20.94 1.17 -2.56
CA LEU A 86 20.36 -0.10 -3.02
C LEU A 86 19.68 0.06 -4.40
N GLN A 87 18.95 1.16 -4.62
CA GLN A 87 18.33 1.45 -5.92
C GLN A 87 19.40 1.62 -7.01
N ARG A 88 20.46 2.38 -6.72
CA ARG A 88 21.58 2.55 -7.63
C ARG A 88 22.28 1.22 -7.94
N LEU A 89 22.52 0.42 -6.90
CA LEU A 89 23.14 -0.90 -7.04
C LEU A 89 22.31 -1.84 -7.92
N HIS A 90 20.98 -1.86 -7.72
CA HIS A 90 20.07 -2.64 -8.55
C HIS A 90 20.19 -2.27 -10.04
N LEU A 91 20.24 -0.96 -10.35
CA LEU A 91 20.42 -0.47 -11.72
C LEU A 91 21.81 -0.83 -12.29
N GLU A 92 22.88 -0.72 -11.47
CA GLU A 92 24.24 -1.00 -11.90
C GLU A 92 24.50 -2.50 -12.14
N THR A 93 23.90 -3.37 -11.33
CA THR A 93 24.15 -4.82 -11.41
C THR A 93 23.18 -5.56 -12.31
N GLY A 94 21.97 -5.01 -12.52
CA GLY A 94 20.89 -5.72 -13.21
C GLY A 94 20.41 -6.99 -12.49
N SER A 95 20.83 -7.20 -11.24
CA SER A 95 20.44 -8.37 -10.43
C SER A 95 19.00 -8.28 -9.98
N THR A 96 18.33 -9.42 -9.78
CA THR A 96 17.00 -9.47 -9.20
C THR A 96 17.07 -9.34 -7.68
N PHE A 97 16.37 -8.35 -7.11
CA PHE A 97 16.26 -8.19 -5.66
C PHE A 97 14.88 -8.67 -5.18
N VAL A 98 14.88 -9.62 -4.26
CA VAL A 98 13.68 -10.01 -3.51
C VAL A 98 13.81 -9.40 -2.12
N TYR A 99 12.98 -8.40 -1.87
CA TYR A 99 13.08 -7.54 -0.70
C TYR A 99 11.82 -7.66 0.16
N VAL A 100 11.95 -8.16 1.38
CA VAL A 100 10.85 -8.23 2.35
C VAL A 100 10.95 -7.05 3.29
N THR A 101 9.86 -6.32 3.46
CA THR A 101 9.76 -5.19 4.39
C THR A 101 8.33 -4.99 4.86
N HIS A 102 8.16 -4.42 6.04
CA HIS A 102 6.89 -3.87 6.54
C HIS A 102 6.82 -2.35 6.34
N ASP A 103 7.89 -1.69 5.89
CA ASP A 103 7.93 -0.26 5.60
C ASP A 103 7.40 0.00 4.18
N GLN A 104 6.22 0.62 4.11
CA GLN A 104 5.57 0.97 2.84
C GLN A 104 6.42 1.88 1.97
N MET A 105 7.15 2.83 2.58
CA MET A 105 8.00 3.76 1.84
C MET A 105 9.19 3.05 1.19
N GLU A 106 9.72 2.00 1.82
CA GLU A 106 10.73 1.15 1.20
C GLU A 106 10.17 0.41 -0.01
N ALA A 107 9.02 -0.25 0.16
CA ALA A 107 8.37 -0.97 -0.92
C ALA A 107 8.04 -0.04 -2.10
N MET A 108 7.40 1.10 -1.84
CA MET A 108 6.98 2.06 -2.87
C MET A 108 8.16 2.70 -3.63
N THR A 109 9.31 2.88 -2.98
CA THR A 109 10.46 3.57 -3.57
C THR A 109 11.49 2.65 -4.21
N LEU A 110 11.63 1.42 -3.73
CA LEU A 110 12.65 0.48 -4.21
C LEU A 110 12.14 -0.52 -5.24
N ALA A 111 10.87 -0.92 -5.12
CA ALA A 111 10.35 -2.03 -5.91
C ALA A 111 9.97 -1.61 -7.34
N THR A 112 10.18 -2.53 -8.29
CA THR A 112 9.54 -2.50 -9.61
C THR A 112 8.19 -3.22 -9.60
N GLN A 113 8.03 -4.19 -8.68
CA GLN A 113 6.79 -4.92 -8.43
C GLN A 113 6.63 -5.12 -6.93
N ILE A 114 5.42 -4.91 -6.41
CA ILE A 114 5.06 -5.14 -5.02
C ILE A 114 4.15 -6.36 -4.93
N CYS A 115 4.50 -7.29 -4.04
CA CYS A 115 3.71 -8.45 -3.70
C CYS A 115 3.12 -8.24 -2.30
N LEU A 116 1.84 -7.92 -2.21
CA LEU A 116 1.13 -7.78 -0.93
C LEU A 116 0.53 -9.12 -0.52
N ILE A 117 0.88 -9.55 0.70
CA ILE A 117 0.43 -10.82 1.27
C ILE A 117 -0.22 -10.53 2.62
N ASP A 118 -1.41 -11.08 2.82
CA ASP A 118 -2.10 -11.09 4.11
C ASP A 118 -2.47 -12.52 4.49
N ASN A 119 -2.15 -12.92 5.74
CA ASN A 119 -2.40 -14.27 6.26
C ASN A 119 -2.00 -15.42 5.31
N GLY A 120 -0.88 -15.24 4.58
CA GLY A 120 -0.37 -16.21 3.60
C GLY A 120 -1.11 -16.21 2.26
N VAL A 121 -2.03 -15.28 2.05
CA VAL A 121 -2.80 -15.10 0.80
C VAL A 121 -2.29 -13.90 0.03
N LEU A 122 -1.99 -14.09 -1.25
CA LEU A 122 -1.65 -13.01 -2.17
C LEU A 122 -2.87 -12.11 -2.37
N GLN A 123 -2.72 -10.83 -2.01
CA GLN A 123 -3.75 -9.81 -2.16
C GLN A 123 -3.62 -9.06 -3.49
N GLN A 124 -2.40 -8.62 -3.82
CA GLN A 124 -2.10 -7.94 -5.09
C GLN A 124 -0.62 -8.09 -5.45
N TYR A 125 -0.33 -8.17 -6.75
CA TYR A 125 1.02 -8.17 -7.30
C TYR A 125 1.07 -7.23 -8.52
N ASP A 126 1.60 -6.04 -8.33
CA ASP A 126 1.63 -4.97 -9.33
C ASP A 126 2.77 -3.98 -9.12
N ALA A 127 2.96 -3.08 -10.07
CA ALA A 127 3.85 -1.92 -9.92
C ALA A 127 3.38 -1.01 -8.75
N PRO A 128 4.31 -0.34 -8.03
CA PRO A 128 3.98 0.47 -6.85
C PRO A 128 2.82 1.45 -7.05
N LEU A 129 2.86 2.26 -8.10
CA LEU A 129 1.79 3.22 -8.38
C LEU A 129 0.45 2.56 -8.72
N THR A 130 0.45 1.38 -9.34
CA THR A 130 -0.77 0.61 -9.58
C THR A 130 -1.37 0.12 -8.26
N VAL A 131 -0.55 -0.40 -7.35
CA VAL A 131 -1.00 -0.83 -6.02
C VAL A 131 -1.63 0.33 -5.25
N TYR A 132 -1.04 1.53 -5.33
CA TYR A 132 -1.55 2.72 -4.66
C TYR A 132 -2.85 3.25 -5.27
N HIS A 133 -2.85 3.44 -6.60
CA HIS A 133 -3.97 4.06 -7.30
C HIS A 133 -5.10 3.09 -7.64
N GLN A 134 -4.80 1.80 -7.84
CA GLN A 134 -5.76 0.77 -8.26
C GLN A 134 -5.71 -0.45 -7.34
N PRO A 135 -5.99 -0.28 -6.04
CA PRO A 135 -6.00 -1.40 -5.11
C PRO A 135 -7.10 -2.40 -5.49
N SER A 136 -6.78 -3.68 -5.40
CA SER A 136 -7.70 -4.76 -5.75
C SER A 136 -8.84 -4.94 -4.74
N ASN A 137 -8.61 -4.56 -3.49
CA ASN A 137 -9.56 -4.73 -2.39
C ASN A 137 -9.32 -3.72 -1.26
N LEU A 138 -10.20 -3.75 -0.25
CA LEU A 138 -10.15 -2.87 0.93
C LEU A 138 -8.84 -3.01 1.71
N PHE A 139 -8.32 -4.24 1.86
CA PHE A 139 -7.05 -4.47 2.56
C PHE A 139 -5.89 -3.73 1.89
N VAL A 140 -5.74 -3.89 0.57
CA VAL A 140 -4.68 -3.22 -0.19
C VAL A 140 -4.81 -1.70 -0.10
N ALA A 141 -6.05 -1.20 -0.19
CA ALA A 141 -6.33 0.23 -0.11
C ALA A 141 -5.95 0.83 1.26
N ASP A 142 -6.24 0.11 2.35
CA ASP A 142 -5.93 0.52 3.72
C ASP A 142 -4.43 0.40 4.03
N PHE A 143 -3.85 -0.73 3.62
CA PHE A 143 -2.45 -1.05 3.92
C PHE A 143 -1.47 -0.11 3.24
N VAL A 144 -1.78 0.40 2.02
CA VAL A 144 -0.86 1.23 1.23
C VAL A 144 -1.29 2.69 1.26
N GLY A 145 -0.44 3.53 1.84
CA GLY A 145 -0.63 4.98 1.98
C GLY A 145 -0.42 5.45 3.42
N ASN A 146 0.24 6.59 3.57
CA ASN A 146 0.44 7.26 4.85
C ASN A 146 0.23 8.78 4.67
N PRO A 147 -0.86 9.31 5.23
CA PRO A 147 -1.91 8.64 6.02
C PRO A 147 -2.73 7.61 5.24
N SER A 148 -3.40 6.69 5.97
CA SER A 148 -4.29 5.68 5.38
C SER A 148 -5.48 6.33 4.68
N ILE A 149 -6.07 5.57 3.76
CA ILE A 149 -7.29 5.95 3.01
C ILE A 149 -8.48 6.18 3.95
N ASN A 150 -9.37 7.09 3.60
CA ASN A 150 -10.66 7.23 4.27
C ASN A 150 -11.66 6.26 3.65
N PHE A 151 -12.28 5.42 4.47
CA PHE A 151 -13.43 4.63 4.06
C PHE A 151 -14.73 5.30 4.48
N VAL A 152 -15.66 5.38 3.54
CA VAL A 152 -16.99 5.92 3.77
C VAL A 152 -18.01 4.90 3.28
N GLU A 153 -18.83 4.38 4.20
CA GLU A 153 -19.94 3.51 3.84
C GLU A 153 -20.99 4.29 3.06
N ALA A 154 -21.49 3.65 2.02
CA ALA A 154 -22.50 4.18 1.15
C ALA A 154 -23.53 3.11 0.81
N SER A 155 -24.75 3.51 0.55
CA SER A 155 -25.74 2.67 -0.13
C SER A 155 -26.10 3.29 -1.47
N GLY A 156 -26.31 2.46 -2.50
CA GLY A 156 -26.64 3.03 -3.79
C GLY A 156 -26.97 2.04 -4.88
N GLU A 157 -27.45 2.59 -5.99
CA GLU A 157 -27.89 1.85 -7.17
C GLU A 157 -27.42 2.54 -8.44
N GLN A 158 -27.12 1.73 -9.46
CA GLN A 158 -26.75 2.23 -10.78
C GLN A 158 -27.98 2.81 -11.50
N GLN A 159 -27.77 3.97 -12.11
CA GLN A 159 -28.77 4.69 -12.89
C GLN A 159 -28.66 4.35 -14.39
N GLU A 160 -29.67 4.71 -15.17
CA GLU A 160 -29.71 4.47 -16.63
C GLU A 160 -28.57 5.18 -17.38
N ASP A 161 -28.05 6.29 -16.85
CA ASP A 161 -26.94 7.04 -17.42
C ASP A 161 -25.56 6.41 -17.09
N GLY A 162 -25.54 5.27 -16.42
CA GLY A 162 -24.34 4.56 -16.00
C GLY A 162 -23.69 5.10 -14.72
N SER A 163 -24.17 6.22 -14.17
CA SER A 163 -23.73 6.71 -12.86
C SER A 163 -24.31 5.86 -11.74
N VAL A 164 -23.76 5.98 -10.53
CA VAL A 164 -24.28 5.35 -9.32
C VAL A 164 -24.80 6.44 -8.38
N ALA A 165 -26.09 6.40 -8.08
CA ALA A 165 -26.67 7.27 -7.07
C ALA A 165 -26.33 6.71 -5.68
N LEU A 166 -25.64 7.50 -4.86
CA LEU A 166 -25.16 7.10 -3.55
C LEU A 166 -25.81 7.92 -2.44
N THR A 167 -26.04 7.27 -1.32
CA THR A 167 -26.35 7.91 -0.04
C THR A 167 -25.21 7.57 0.94
N LEU A 168 -24.60 8.61 1.53
CA LEU A 168 -23.43 8.51 2.43
C LEU A 168 -23.59 9.52 3.60
N PHE A 169 -22.74 9.43 4.62
CA PHE A 169 -22.80 10.28 5.80
C PHE A 169 -24.24 10.41 6.35
N ARG A 170 -24.91 9.28 6.61
CA ARG A 170 -26.30 9.12 7.04
C ARG A 170 -27.36 9.45 5.98
N ASN A 171 -27.32 10.65 5.34
CA ASN A 171 -28.40 11.06 4.40
C ASN A 171 -27.92 11.96 3.25
N ARG A 172 -26.62 12.16 3.08
CA ARG A 172 -26.14 13.01 1.99
C ARG A 172 -26.18 12.26 0.67
N ARG A 173 -26.79 12.88 -0.32
CA ARG A 173 -26.87 12.31 -1.67
C ARG A 173 -25.69 12.73 -2.50
N ALA A 174 -25.10 11.79 -3.21
CA ALA A 174 -24.04 12.03 -4.16
C ALA A 174 -24.24 11.18 -5.43
N ARG A 175 -23.62 11.62 -6.50
CA ARG A 175 -23.53 10.90 -7.75
C ARG A 175 -22.08 10.46 -7.96
N PHE A 176 -21.89 9.17 -8.10
CA PHE A 176 -20.60 8.63 -8.49
C PHE A 176 -20.59 8.34 -9.99
N ARG A 177 -19.61 8.89 -10.70
CA ARG A 177 -19.42 8.68 -12.14
C ARG A 177 -18.22 7.76 -12.36
N PRO A 178 -18.44 6.51 -12.78
CA PRO A 178 -17.35 5.58 -13.08
C PRO A 178 -16.44 6.14 -14.18
N ALA A 179 -15.12 6.00 -14.02
CA ALA A 179 -14.13 6.39 -15.01
C ALA A 179 -14.18 5.53 -16.29
N ARG A 180 -14.77 4.33 -16.20
CA ARG A 180 -14.98 3.40 -17.32
C ARG A 180 -16.43 2.91 -17.29
N PRO A 181 -17.00 2.53 -18.45
CA PRO A 181 -18.33 1.94 -18.50
C PRO A 181 -18.44 0.78 -17.48
N LEU A 182 -19.46 0.84 -16.63
CA LEU A 182 -19.70 -0.12 -15.58
C LEU A 182 -21.12 -0.68 -15.73
N ASP A 183 -21.28 -1.98 -15.52
CA ASP A 183 -22.56 -2.65 -15.29
C ASP A 183 -22.48 -3.37 -13.93
N LEU A 184 -23.00 -2.72 -12.89
CA LEU A 184 -22.99 -3.25 -11.54
C LEU A 184 -23.71 -4.59 -11.42
N LYS A 185 -24.80 -4.77 -12.14
CA LYS A 185 -25.57 -6.02 -12.10
C LYS A 185 -24.74 -7.19 -12.62
N SER A 186 -24.11 -7.02 -13.77
CA SER A 186 -23.20 -8.04 -14.33
C SER A 186 -21.99 -8.28 -13.44
N TRP A 187 -21.45 -7.23 -12.83
CA TRP A 187 -20.33 -7.33 -11.91
C TRP A 187 -20.69 -8.19 -10.67
N PHE A 188 -21.83 -7.94 -10.03
CA PHE A 188 -22.29 -8.73 -8.88
C PHE A 188 -22.57 -10.19 -9.26
N GLN A 189 -23.15 -10.45 -10.43
CA GLN A 189 -23.36 -11.81 -10.92
C GLN A 189 -22.04 -12.56 -11.12
N ALA A 190 -21.00 -11.89 -11.64
CA ALA A 190 -19.69 -12.47 -11.80
C ALA A 190 -19.04 -12.78 -10.44
N ARG A 191 -19.11 -11.84 -9.48
CA ARG A 191 -18.64 -12.02 -8.10
C ARG A 191 -19.28 -13.26 -7.44
N ASP A 192 -20.62 -13.37 -7.51
CA ASP A 192 -21.34 -14.46 -6.88
C ASP A 192 -21.01 -15.81 -7.49
N ARG A 193 -20.84 -15.86 -8.82
CA ARG A 193 -20.39 -17.07 -9.52
C ARG A 193 -18.99 -17.48 -9.07
N GLU A 194 -18.05 -16.57 -9.04
CA GLU A 194 -16.68 -16.84 -8.58
C GLU A 194 -16.65 -17.31 -7.11
N ALA A 195 -17.51 -16.75 -6.26
CA ALA A 195 -17.62 -17.17 -4.87
C ALA A 195 -18.15 -18.61 -4.75
N GLN A 196 -19.16 -18.96 -5.56
CA GLN A 196 -19.70 -20.32 -5.62
C GLN A 196 -18.66 -21.34 -6.12
N GLU A 197 -17.96 -21.04 -7.23
CA GLU A 197 -16.91 -21.88 -7.77
C GLU A 197 -15.78 -22.12 -6.75
N ARG A 198 -15.37 -21.07 -6.03
CA ARG A 198 -14.37 -21.19 -4.95
C ARG A 198 -14.87 -22.06 -3.79
N ALA A 199 -16.11 -21.88 -3.36
CA ALA A 199 -16.70 -22.68 -2.30
C ALA A 199 -16.80 -24.17 -2.68
N GLU A 200 -17.14 -24.47 -3.93
CA GLU A 200 -17.14 -25.86 -4.44
C GLU A 200 -15.74 -26.47 -4.48
N LEU A 201 -14.75 -25.68 -4.95
CA LEU A 201 -13.36 -26.12 -4.99
C LEU A 201 -12.84 -26.45 -3.58
N ARG A 202 -13.14 -25.60 -2.59
CA ARG A 202 -12.80 -25.82 -1.18
C ARG A 202 -13.43 -27.10 -0.64
N ARG A 203 -14.72 -27.32 -0.90
CA ARG A 203 -15.40 -28.55 -0.48
C ARG A 203 -14.72 -29.79 -1.06
N LYS A 204 -14.30 -29.74 -2.32
CA LYS A 204 -13.54 -30.85 -2.96
C LYS A 204 -12.17 -31.03 -2.34
N GLN A 205 -11.45 -29.95 -2.05
CA GLN A 205 -10.13 -29.97 -1.42
C GLN A 205 -10.19 -30.43 0.05
N ALA A 206 -11.19 -29.99 0.81
CA ALA A 206 -11.40 -30.41 2.20
C ALA A 206 -11.72 -31.91 2.34
N ALA A 207 -12.16 -32.57 1.27
CA ALA A 207 -12.34 -34.01 1.24
C ALA A 207 -11.01 -34.78 1.13
N ASP A 208 -9.90 -34.13 0.75
CA ASP A 208 -8.58 -34.74 0.72
C ASP A 208 -7.93 -34.66 2.11
N LYS A 209 -7.66 -35.82 2.71
CA LYS A 209 -7.05 -35.94 4.05
C LYS A 209 -5.66 -35.26 4.20
N ASN A 210 -4.99 -35.00 3.07
CA ASN A 210 -3.65 -34.38 3.04
C ASN A 210 -3.71 -32.87 2.74
N TYR A 211 -4.90 -32.31 2.53
CA TYR A 211 -5.05 -30.88 2.25
C TYR A 211 -4.90 -30.08 3.54
N VAL A 212 -3.96 -29.12 3.52
CA VAL A 212 -3.79 -28.11 4.56
C VAL A 212 -4.21 -26.78 3.96
N GLU A 213 -5.24 -26.19 4.49
CA GLU A 213 -5.69 -24.84 4.06
C GLU A 213 -4.62 -23.81 4.42
N LYS A 214 -4.08 -23.12 3.42
CA LYS A 214 -2.97 -22.18 3.57
C LYS A 214 -3.41 -20.72 3.77
N GLY A 215 -4.68 -20.47 3.93
CA GLY A 215 -5.23 -19.13 4.14
C GLY A 215 -6.67 -19.01 3.66
N ASN A 216 -7.41 -18.10 4.21
CA ASN A 216 -8.80 -17.87 3.86
C ASN A 216 -8.93 -16.69 2.88
N LYS A 217 -9.06 -16.98 1.57
CA LYS A 217 -9.25 -15.97 0.51
C LYS A 217 -10.64 -15.32 0.50
N ASP A 218 -11.58 -15.86 1.26
CA ASP A 218 -12.96 -15.35 1.33
C ASP A 218 -13.20 -14.55 2.60
N GLU A 219 -12.20 -14.42 3.46
CA GLU A 219 -12.26 -13.52 4.61
C GLU A 219 -12.20 -12.08 4.13
N VAL A 220 -13.26 -11.34 4.40
CA VAL A 220 -13.35 -9.92 4.04
C VAL A 220 -12.58 -9.10 5.08
N PHE A 221 -11.72 -8.22 4.60
CA PHE A 221 -10.96 -7.32 5.46
C PHE A 221 -11.90 -6.42 6.25
N ARG A 222 -11.72 -6.40 7.57
CA ARG A 222 -12.44 -5.50 8.48
C ARG A 222 -11.74 -4.14 8.46
N TYR A 223 -12.35 -3.18 7.79
CA TYR A 223 -11.87 -1.80 7.76
C TYR A 223 -12.45 -0.99 8.91
N HIS A 224 -11.73 0.06 9.30
CA HIS A 224 -12.15 0.97 10.35
C HIS A 224 -12.70 2.26 9.76
N ILE A 225 -13.87 2.70 10.25
CA ILE A 225 -14.43 4.01 9.95
C ILE A 225 -14.21 4.91 11.16
N ALA A 226 -13.36 5.93 10.99
CA ALA A 226 -13.07 6.84 12.07
C ALA A 226 -14.30 7.70 12.41
N LYS A 227 -14.80 7.61 13.66
CA LYS A 227 -15.88 8.41 14.21
C LYS A 227 -15.40 9.20 15.43
N VAL A 228 -16.11 10.29 15.76
CA VAL A 228 -15.82 11.11 16.95
C VAL A 228 -16.04 10.33 18.24
N VAL A 229 -17.07 9.49 18.26
CA VAL A 229 -17.36 8.55 19.35
C VAL A 229 -17.15 7.16 18.79
N GLU A 230 -16.17 6.45 19.32
CA GLU A 230 -15.96 5.05 18.98
C GLU A 230 -17.14 4.25 19.58
N GLU A 231 -17.93 3.65 18.72
CA GLU A 231 -18.94 2.68 19.11
C GLU A 231 -18.23 1.34 19.36
N ASP A 232 -18.62 0.64 20.44
CA ASP A 232 -18.08 -0.70 20.71
C ASP A 232 -18.70 -1.69 19.72
N ASP A 233 -18.01 -1.92 18.61
CA ASP A 233 -18.45 -2.82 17.54
C ASP A 233 -18.64 -4.27 18.01
N SER A 234 -18.12 -4.63 19.18
CA SER A 234 -18.24 -5.99 19.74
C SER A 234 -19.68 -6.35 20.16
N LEU A 235 -20.55 -5.36 20.30
CA LEU A 235 -21.95 -5.51 20.73
C LEU A 235 -22.96 -5.38 19.59
N GLN A 236 -22.51 -5.07 18.36
CA GLN A 236 -23.40 -4.92 17.22
C GLN A 236 -23.53 -6.23 16.45
N GLU A 237 -24.78 -6.64 16.16
CA GLU A 237 -25.02 -7.72 15.21
C GLU A 237 -24.49 -7.31 13.82
N GLU A 238 -23.77 -8.21 13.16
CA GLU A 238 -23.27 -7.95 11.81
C GLU A 238 -24.44 -7.69 10.86
N PRO A 239 -24.47 -6.56 10.17
CA PRO A 239 -25.58 -6.22 9.28
C PRO A 239 -25.66 -7.21 8.10
N VAL A 240 -26.88 -7.55 7.70
CA VAL A 240 -27.09 -8.35 6.48
C VAL A 240 -26.79 -7.46 5.28
N LEU A 241 -25.67 -7.72 4.62
CA LEU A 241 -25.21 -6.95 3.47
C LEU A 241 -25.95 -7.34 2.19
N THR A 242 -26.22 -6.34 1.36
CA THR A 242 -26.88 -6.45 0.07
C THR A 242 -25.98 -5.92 -1.06
N ASN A 243 -26.40 -6.05 -2.31
CA ASN A 243 -25.69 -5.45 -3.45
C ASN A 243 -25.80 -3.91 -3.50
N GLN A 244 -26.55 -3.29 -2.58
CA GLN A 244 -26.60 -1.83 -2.45
C GLN A 244 -25.57 -1.31 -1.47
N ASP A 245 -24.96 -2.18 -0.65
CA ASP A 245 -23.98 -1.82 0.36
C ASP A 245 -22.59 -1.71 -0.26
N LEU A 246 -22.11 -0.50 -0.37
CA LEU A 246 -20.86 -0.11 -1.02
C LEU A 246 -19.95 0.61 -0.03
N VAL A 247 -18.66 0.71 -0.38
CA VAL A 247 -17.69 1.50 0.37
C VAL A 247 -16.95 2.40 -0.61
N LEU A 248 -16.88 3.69 -0.29
CA LEU A 248 -15.99 4.62 -1.00
C LEU A 248 -14.63 4.66 -0.30
N GLY A 249 -13.58 4.60 -1.10
CA GLY A 249 -12.21 4.86 -0.66
C GLY A 249 -11.74 6.21 -1.18
N VAL A 250 -11.41 7.11 -0.24
CA VAL A 250 -10.97 8.47 -0.55
C VAL A 250 -9.57 8.68 0.02
N ARG A 251 -8.57 8.86 -0.84
CA ARG A 251 -7.21 9.16 -0.39
C ARG A 251 -7.17 10.53 0.28
N PRO A 252 -6.32 10.71 1.31
CA PRO A 252 -6.24 11.97 2.07
C PRO A 252 -5.91 13.20 1.22
N GLU A 253 -5.16 13.06 0.15
CA GLU A 253 -4.81 14.13 -0.79
C GLU A 253 -5.98 14.59 -1.68
N PHE A 254 -7.11 13.88 -1.68
CA PHE A 254 -8.31 14.25 -2.43
C PHE A 254 -9.32 15.04 -1.61
N LEU A 255 -8.99 15.33 -0.35
CA LEU A 255 -9.80 16.15 0.54
C LEU A 255 -9.33 17.59 0.45
N ASP A 256 -10.05 18.42 -0.29
CA ASP A 256 -9.76 19.84 -0.46
C ASP A 256 -10.54 20.69 0.52
N ILE A 257 -9.88 21.69 1.17
CA ILE A 257 -10.53 22.70 1.97
C ILE A 257 -10.72 23.94 1.10
N GLU A 258 -11.99 24.25 0.79
CA GLU A 258 -12.38 25.34 -0.09
C GLU A 258 -13.64 26.02 0.44
N ASP A 259 -13.73 27.35 0.30
CA ASP A 259 -14.93 28.11 0.70
C ASP A 259 -16.20 27.68 -0.07
N SER A 260 -16.02 27.15 -1.27
CA SER A 260 -17.07 26.61 -2.13
C SER A 260 -17.40 25.14 -1.88
N GLY A 261 -16.75 24.49 -0.91
CA GLY A 261 -16.88 23.06 -0.64
C GLY A 261 -18.34 22.64 -0.39
N SER A 262 -18.63 21.39 -0.74
CA SER A 262 -19.99 20.83 -0.64
C SER A 262 -20.32 20.25 0.74
N LEU A 263 -19.31 20.02 1.58
CA LEU A 263 -19.45 19.45 2.92
C LEU A 263 -19.04 20.47 3.97
N ASP A 264 -19.88 20.66 4.98
CA ASP A 264 -19.50 21.43 6.17
C ASP A 264 -18.75 20.54 7.13
N GLY A 265 -17.63 21.03 7.66
CA GLY A 265 -16.79 20.32 8.59
C GLY A 265 -16.21 21.20 9.69
N GLU A 266 -15.55 20.56 10.63
CA GLU A 266 -14.83 21.22 11.71
C GLU A 266 -13.46 20.58 11.88
N ILE A 267 -12.40 21.38 11.97
CA ILE A 267 -11.05 20.88 12.22
C ILE A 267 -10.99 20.23 13.61
N TYR A 268 -10.88 18.92 13.62
CA TYR A 268 -10.76 18.09 14.82
C TYR A 268 -9.33 17.93 15.28
N GLY A 269 -8.38 17.91 14.35
CA GLY A 269 -6.95 17.79 14.60
C GLY A 269 -6.13 18.33 13.44
N ALA A 270 -4.94 18.86 13.73
CA ALA A 270 -4.00 19.30 12.71
C ALA A 270 -2.56 19.01 13.16
N MET A 271 -1.78 18.40 12.29
CA MET A 271 -0.37 18.04 12.52
C MET A 271 0.48 18.61 11.38
N PRO A 272 1.00 19.83 11.50
CA PRO A 272 1.88 20.41 10.49
C PRO A 272 3.27 19.77 10.56
N THR A 273 3.80 19.35 9.40
CA THR A 273 5.16 18.81 9.27
C THR A 273 6.14 19.78 8.60
N GLY A 274 5.66 20.97 8.24
CA GLY A 274 6.43 22.04 7.59
C GLY A 274 6.20 22.13 6.09
N MET A 275 6.16 21.01 5.37
CA MET A 275 5.82 20.98 3.93
C MET A 275 4.32 20.74 3.69
N GLU A 276 3.69 20.08 4.61
CA GLU A 276 2.28 19.70 4.56
C GLU A 276 1.69 19.69 5.98
N SER A 277 0.38 19.67 6.05
CA SER A 277 -0.38 19.47 7.28
C SER A 277 -1.30 18.27 7.10
N THR A 278 -1.16 17.27 7.94
CA THR A 278 -2.17 16.23 8.08
C THR A 278 -3.27 16.75 8.97
N ILE A 279 -4.48 16.77 8.48
CA ILE A 279 -5.66 17.26 9.22
C ILE A 279 -6.67 16.13 9.42
N LYS A 280 -7.40 16.19 10.54
CA LYS A 280 -8.62 15.43 10.74
C LYS A 280 -9.79 16.41 10.77
N VAL A 281 -10.76 16.20 9.90
CA VAL A 281 -11.96 17.02 9.78
C VAL A 281 -13.16 16.20 10.20
N ARG A 282 -13.93 16.72 11.16
CA ARG A 282 -15.21 16.15 11.54
C ARG A 282 -16.28 16.58 10.54
N VAL A 283 -16.94 15.62 9.93
CA VAL A 283 -18.13 15.79 9.09
C VAL A 283 -19.24 14.96 9.71
N ASP A 284 -20.27 15.63 10.27
CA ASP A 284 -21.26 14.98 11.12
C ASP A 284 -20.59 14.21 12.28
N ASP A 285 -20.68 12.88 12.32
CA ASP A 285 -20.01 12.03 13.31
C ASP A 285 -18.71 11.38 12.79
N PHE A 286 -18.40 11.57 11.52
CA PHE A 286 -17.25 10.94 10.87
C PHE A 286 -16.01 11.82 10.95
N LEU A 287 -14.85 11.17 11.02
CA LEU A 287 -13.55 11.83 10.97
C LEU A 287 -12.86 11.49 9.65
N LEU A 288 -12.67 12.49 8.81
CA LEU A 288 -11.94 12.36 7.56
C LEU A 288 -10.52 12.89 7.72
N THR A 289 -9.54 12.14 7.25
CA THR A 289 -8.14 12.56 7.21
C THR A 289 -7.84 13.21 5.87
N GLY A 290 -7.26 14.41 5.90
CA GLY A 290 -6.80 15.13 4.71
C GLY A 290 -5.32 15.48 4.81
N VAL A 291 -4.67 15.69 3.66
CA VAL A 291 -3.32 16.20 3.55
C VAL A 291 -3.38 17.49 2.75
N VAL A 292 -2.97 18.60 3.38
CA VAL A 292 -2.94 19.93 2.76
C VAL A 292 -1.48 20.37 2.60
N PHE A 293 -1.05 20.57 1.36
CA PHE A 293 0.29 21.03 1.07
C PHE A 293 0.46 22.54 1.32
N GLY A 294 1.61 22.92 1.81
CA GLY A 294 1.95 24.31 2.13
C GLY A 294 2.00 24.60 3.62
N SER A 295 2.13 25.89 3.95
CA SER A 295 2.32 26.38 5.33
C SER A 295 1.02 26.80 6.01
N THR A 296 -0.14 26.35 5.53
CA THR A 296 -1.43 26.70 6.12
C THR A 296 -1.56 26.11 7.51
N LEU A 297 -1.85 26.97 8.50
CA LEU A 297 -2.11 26.55 9.87
C LEU A 297 -3.62 26.48 10.10
N PHE A 298 -4.06 25.36 10.62
CA PHE A 298 -5.46 25.13 10.96
C PHE A 298 -5.67 25.23 12.47
N SER A 299 -6.64 26.02 12.88
CA SER A 299 -7.04 26.12 14.29
C SER A 299 -8.04 25.02 14.62
N LEU A 300 -7.86 24.35 15.75
CA LEU A 300 -8.81 23.34 16.24
C LEU A 300 -10.17 23.99 16.48
N GLY A 301 -11.24 23.30 16.11
CA GLY A 301 -12.63 23.77 16.18
C GLY A 301 -13.02 24.77 15.09
N ALA A 302 -12.11 25.16 14.19
CA ALA A 302 -12.43 26.00 13.06
C ALA A 302 -13.43 25.33 12.13
N LYS A 303 -14.47 26.09 11.74
CA LYS A 303 -15.42 25.64 10.72
C LYS A 303 -14.79 25.78 9.35
N VAL A 304 -14.88 24.74 8.57
CA VAL A 304 -14.35 24.67 7.21
C VAL A 304 -15.39 24.06 6.28
N ARG A 305 -15.26 24.41 5.02
CA ARG A 305 -15.98 23.70 3.97
C ARG A 305 -14.98 22.88 3.18
N LEU A 306 -15.37 21.69 2.80
CA LEU A 306 -14.50 20.73 2.11
C LEU A 306 -15.20 20.11 0.92
N ASN A 307 -14.39 19.70 -0.03
CA ASN A 307 -14.82 18.94 -1.19
C ASN A 307 -13.97 17.68 -1.33
N ILE A 308 -14.50 16.70 -2.00
CA ILE A 308 -13.78 15.48 -2.39
C ILE A 308 -13.59 15.55 -3.90
N SER A 309 -12.38 15.96 -4.31
CA SER A 309 -12.06 16.30 -5.71
C SER A 309 -11.06 15.32 -6.28
N SER A 310 -11.54 14.32 -7.00
CA SER A 310 -10.68 13.40 -7.77
C SER A 310 -11.50 12.55 -8.71
N ASP A 311 -10.89 12.14 -9.83
CA ASP A 311 -11.40 11.09 -10.72
C ASP A 311 -10.98 9.68 -10.28
N ASN A 312 -10.24 9.58 -9.16
CA ASN A 312 -9.69 8.33 -8.62
C ASN A 312 -10.33 7.93 -7.29
N ILE A 313 -11.55 8.36 -7.01
CA ILE A 313 -12.33 7.85 -5.88
C ILE A 313 -12.65 6.39 -6.16
N MET A 314 -12.37 5.53 -5.20
CA MET A 314 -12.52 4.08 -5.34
C MET A 314 -13.90 3.66 -4.85
N LEU A 315 -14.55 2.77 -5.60
CA LEU A 315 -15.82 2.16 -5.21
C LEU A 315 -15.59 0.67 -4.96
N PHE A 316 -15.86 0.23 -3.74
CA PHE A 316 -15.72 -1.16 -3.32
C PHE A 316 -17.07 -1.79 -3.05
N ASP A 317 -17.18 -3.08 -3.30
CA ASP A 317 -18.26 -3.93 -2.84
C ASP A 317 -18.04 -4.26 -1.36
N ARG A 318 -18.99 -3.89 -0.50
CA ARG A 318 -18.87 -4.12 0.93
C ARG A 318 -18.87 -5.61 1.28
N GLN A 319 -19.60 -6.41 0.53
CA GLN A 319 -19.78 -7.83 0.80
C GLN A 319 -18.52 -8.67 0.55
N SER A 320 -17.75 -8.36 -0.52
CA SER A 320 -16.53 -9.08 -0.86
C SER A 320 -15.24 -8.31 -0.56
N GLY A 321 -15.35 -7.02 -0.24
CA GLY A 321 -14.21 -6.13 -0.09
C GLY A 321 -13.46 -5.79 -1.39
N ARG A 322 -13.93 -6.26 -2.54
CA ARG A 322 -13.25 -6.06 -3.84
C ARG A 322 -13.51 -4.67 -4.41
N CYS A 323 -12.51 -4.10 -5.03
CA CYS A 323 -12.65 -2.86 -5.80
C CYS A 323 -13.49 -3.13 -7.05
N ILE A 324 -14.58 -2.36 -7.23
CA ILE A 324 -15.45 -2.43 -8.39
C ILE A 324 -14.88 -1.57 -9.51
N THR A 325 -14.62 -0.29 -9.20
CA THR A 325 -14.13 0.69 -10.17
C THR A 325 -13.62 1.94 -9.45
N GLN A 326 -13.07 2.87 -10.24
CA GLN A 326 -12.75 4.23 -9.83
C GLN A 326 -13.62 5.22 -10.58
N GLY A 327 -13.72 6.44 -10.05
CA GLY A 327 -14.49 7.50 -10.66
C GLY A 327 -14.48 8.78 -9.85
N SER A 328 -15.31 9.75 -10.27
CA SER A 328 -15.50 11.01 -9.57
C SER A 328 -16.77 11.00 -8.72
N LEU A 329 -16.78 11.80 -7.66
CA LEU A 329 -17.89 11.95 -6.74
C LEU A 329 -18.41 13.41 -6.79
N GLU A 330 -19.69 13.58 -6.97
CA GLU A 330 -20.37 14.87 -6.99
C GLU A 330 -21.49 14.86 -5.93
N PHE A 331 -21.40 15.75 -4.93
CA PHE A 331 -22.45 15.91 -3.94
C PHE A 331 -23.62 16.68 -4.55
N LEU A 332 -24.83 16.16 -4.39
CA LEU A 332 -26.04 16.80 -4.87
C LEU A 332 -26.52 17.79 -3.79
N GLN A 333 -26.75 19.03 -4.17
CA GLN A 333 -27.37 20.01 -3.28
C GLN A 333 -28.77 19.54 -2.91
N VAL A 334 -29.11 19.63 -1.63
CA VAL A 334 -30.44 19.33 -1.10
C VAL A 334 -31.39 20.48 -1.40
#